data_ccb597cf26eea09675b5181d6e107768
#
_entry.id   ccb597cf26eea09675b5181d6e107768
#
_cell.length_a   1.000
_cell.length_b   1.000
_cell.length_c   1.000
_cell.angle_alpha   90.00
_cell.angle_beta   90.00
_cell.angle_gamma   90.00
#
_symmetry.space_group_name_H-M   'P 1'
#
loop_
_entity.id
_entity.type
_entity.pdbx_description
1 polymer ?
#
loop_
_entity_poly.entity_id
_entity_poly.type
_entity_poly.pdbx_seq_one_letter_code
_entity_poly.pdbx_strand_id
1 'polypeptide(L)'
;DGRVNGCPASVISNVAAPVVSGTSNVGSTLSVTGGAWSMTGDQLAISSNFAWQTCTSSSPASCSASGDTGSSLLLSAGDYGKWIRVVETASNADDSATAFSALVGPVSQLPANSVAPSVSGTAEVGQTLTGSQGSWTPGDAALANQWLACSDATLGSCSAIGGATGSSYLLAPGDEAKLIRLRVTATTLAGSAAAESAATGAVAPPDPADADGDGIPDASDACPAVAGDGR
;
A
#
# COMPACT_ATOMS: atom_id res chain seq x y z
N ASP A 1 -21.16 38.53 -38.93
CA ASP A 1 -20.58 37.20 -38.99
C ASP A 1 -19.28 37.30 -39.82
N GLY A 2 -18.16 37.60 -39.41
CA GLY A 2 -16.91 37.94 -40.11
C GLY A 2 -16.36 36.88 -41.10
N ARG A 3 -17.18 36.10 -41.74
CA ARG A 3 -16.78 35.06 -42.71
C ARG A 3 -16.35 35.68 -44.03
N VAL A 4 -15.14 35.44 -44.43
CA VAL A 4 -14.61 35.80 -45.74
C VAL A 4 -14.82 34.63 -46.69
N ASN A 5 -15.47 34.89 -47.81
CA ASN A 5 -15.50 34.05 -49.01
C ASN A 5 -16.40 32.82 -49.07
N GLY A 6 -17.51 32.75 -48.35
CA GLY A 6 -18.51 31.68 -48.53
C GLY A 6 -18.03 30.25 -48.22
N CYS A 7 -16.93 30.12 -47.48
CA CYS A 7 -16.49 28.81 -46.98
C CYS A 7 -17.45 28.26 -45.94
N PRO A 8 -17.74 26.97 -45.93
CA PRO A 8 -18.52 26.37 -44.88
C PRO A 8 -17.81 26.50 -43.52
N ALA A 9 -18.58 26.58 -42.42
CA ALA A 9 -18.06 26.58 -41.07
C ALA A 9 -17.06 25.42 -40.87
N SER A 10 -16.03 25.66 -40.07
CA SER A 10 -15.07 24.57 -39.71
C SER A 10 -15.79 23.48 -38.92
N VAL A 11 -15.39 22.23 -39.15
CA VAL A 11 -15.82 21.09 -38.36
C VAL A 11 -14.54 20.40 -37.84
N ILE A 12 -14.40 20.31 -36.52
CA ILE A 12 -13.26 19.70 -35.83
C ILE A 12 -13.57 18.23 -35.54
N SER A 13 -12.64 17.33 -35.87
CA SER A 13 -12.78 15.90 -35.60
C SER A 13 -11.52 15.34 -34.96
N ASN A 14 -11.69 14.50 -33.94
CA ASN A 14 -10.56 13.80 -33.32
C ASN A 14 -10.06 12.68 -34.22
N VAL A 15 -8.74 12.65 -34.45
CA VAL A 15 -8.03 11.62 -35.23
C VAL A 15 -7.30 10.64 -34.32
N ALA A 16 -6.76 11.16 -33.19
CA ALA A 16 -6.13 10.34 -32.16
C ALA A 16 -6.44 10.94 -30.79
N ALA A 17 -6.78 10.10 -29.84
CA ALA A 17 -7.07 10.51 -28.47
C ALA A 17 -5.83 11.09 -27.75
N PRO A 18 -6.01 11.99 -26.76
CA PRO A 18 -4.92 12.39 -25.90
C PRO A 18 -4.36 11.20 -25.11
N VAL A 19 -3.07 11.28 -24.75
CA VAL A 19 -2.36 10.21 -24.03
C VAL A 19 -1.89 10.74 -22.68
N VAL A 20 -2.29 10.05 -21.60
CA VAL A 20 -1.78 10.29 -20.25
C VAL A 20 -0.58 9.39 -19.99
N SER A 21 0.48 9.95 -19.44
CA SER A 21 1.74 9.27 -19.07
C SER A 21 2.14 9.61 -17.64
N GLY A 22 3.00 8.77 -17.05
CA GLY A 22 3.46 8.90 -15.67
C GLY A 22 3.06 7.71 -14.81
N THR A 23 3.48 7.72 -13.55
CA THR A 23 3.17 6.66 -12.58
C THR A 23 1.92 7.04 -11.79
N SER A 24 0.96 6.14 -11.71
CA SER A 24 -0.31 6.34 -10.99
C SER A 24 -0.15 6.09 -9.48
N ASN A 25 0.77 6.81 -8.84
CA ASN A 25 0.97 6.74 -7.38
C ASN A 25 0.73 8.09 -6.74
N VAL A 26 0.19 8.09 -5.52
CA VAL A 26 0.07 9.31 -4.71
C VAL A 26 1.44 9.99 -4.61
N GLY A 27 1.47 11.30 -4.82
CA GLY A 27 2.69 12.12 -4.86
C GLY A 27 3.38 12.15 -6.23
N SER A 28 2.96 11.34 -7.21
CA SER A 28 3.49 11.38 -8.59
C SER A 28 2.69 12.37 -9.45
N THR A 29 3.35 12.88 -10.50
CA THR A 29 2.71 13.76 -11.49
C THR A 29 2.40 12.97 -12.75
N LEU A 30 1.16 13.01 -13.19
CA LEU A 30 0.74 12.58 -14.51
C LEU A 30 0.88 13.74 -15.49
N SER A 31 1.23 13.44 -16.74
CA SER A 31 1.32 14.41 -17.83
C SER A 31 0.45 13.96 -19.00
N VAL A 32 -0.11 14.90 -19.74
CA VAL A 32 -0.88 14.63 -20.95
C VAL A 32 -0.16 15.13 -22.19
N THR A 33 -0.14 14.28 -23.23
CA THR A 33 0.17 14.67 -24.61
C THR A 33 -1.15 14.80 -25.34
N GLY A 34 -1.39 15.95 -25.98
CA GLY A 34 -2.61 16.21 -26.75
C GLY A 34 -2.83 15.22 -27.88
N GLY A 35 -4.09 15.01 -28.21
CA GLY A 35 -4.51 14.19 -29.34
C GLY A 35 -4.21 14.83 -30.68
N ALA A 36 -4.49 14.10 -31.76
CA ALA A 36 -4.46 14.64 -33.10
C ALA A 36 -5.87 15.04 -33.54
N TRP A 37 -5.97 16.20 -34.19
CA TRP A 37 -7.23 16.77 -34.64
C TRP A 37 -7.15 17.07 -36.13
N SER A 38 -8.23 16.84 -36.84
CA SER A 38 -8.45 17.26 -38.24
C SER A 38 -9.56 18.27 -38.32
N MET A 39 -9.57 19.06 -39.37
CA MET A 39 -10.54 20.08 -39.60
C MET A 39 -10.96 20.07 -41.08
N THR A 40 -12.25 20.29 -41.32
CA THR A 40 -12.82 20.52 -42.66
C THR A 40 -13.54 21.86 -42.65
N GLY A 41 -13.74 22.46 -43.81
CA GLY A 41 -14.29 23.80 -43.95
C GLY A 41 -13.25 24.91 -43.83
N ASP A 42 -13.57 25.98 -43.12
CA ASP A 42 -12.65 27.12 -42.90
C ASP A 42 -11.45 26.69 -42.04
N GLN A 43 -10.24 27.02 -42.48
CA GLN A 43 -8.99 26.58 -41.84
C GLN A 43 -8.59 27.52 -40.68
N LEU A 44 -9.41 27.57 -39.64
CA LEU A 44 -9.18 28.34 -38.43
C LEU A 44 -8.21 27.63 -37.50
N ALA A 45 -7.37 28.40 -36.75
CA ALA A 45 -6.47 27.81 -35.78
C ALA A 45 -7.23 27.07 -34.67
N ILE A 46 -6.82 25.84 -34.39
CA ILE A 46 -7.37 25.02 -33.29
C ILE A 46 -6.57 25.32 -32.01
N SER A 47 -7.26 25.55 -30.92
CA SER A 47 -6.71 25.57 -29.56
C SER A 47 -7.22 24.39 -28.76
N SER A 48 -6.37 23.79 -27.93
CA SER A 48 -6.74 22.66 -27.06
C SER A 48 -6.63 23.04 -25.58
N ASN A 49 -7.62 22.59 -24.79
CA ASN A 49 -7.63 22.69 -23.35
C ASN A 49 -7.80 21.29 -22.74
N PHE A 50 -7.17 21.07 -21.60
CA PHE A 50 -7.22 19.81 -20.86
C PHE A 50 -7.95 20.00 -19.54
N ALA A 51 -8.89 19.08 -19.25
CA ALA A 51 -9.57 18.96 -17.97
C ALA A 51 -9.43 17.53 -17.47
N TRP A 52 -9.02 17.37 -16.20
CA TRP A 52 -8.83 16.08 -15.58
C TRP A 52 -10.13 15.56 -14.99
N GLN A 53 -10.31 14.25 -15.03
CA GLN A 53 -11.44 13.55 -14.42
C GLN A 53 -10.93 12.44 -13.51
N THR A 54 -11.61 12.30 -12.36
CA THR A 54 -11.44 11.16 -11.46
C THR A 54 -12.62 10.21 -11.62
N CYS A 55 -12.36 8.91 -11.61
CA CYS A 55 -13.34 7.86 -11.81
C CYS A 55 -13.29 6.87 -10.64
N THR A 56 -14.42 6.44 -10.13
CA THR A 56 -14.52 5.50 -8.99
C THR A 56 -14.27 4.04 -9.39
N SER A 57 -14.16 3.75 -10.68
CA SER A 57 -13.87 2.42 -11.23
C SER A 57 -13.20 2.54 -12.61
N SER A 58 -12.78 1.41 -13.18
CA SER A 58 -12.28 1.35 -14.57
C SER A 58 -13.35 1.57 -15.64
N SER A 59 -14.59 1.89 -15.26
CA SER A 59 -15.66 2.22 -16.19
C SER A 59 -15.65 3.72 -16.51
N PRO A 60 -15.62 4.13 -17.80
CA PRO A 60 -15.73 5.54 -18.19
C PRO A 60 -16.98 6.26 -17.67
N ALA A 61 -18.06 5.53 -17.40
CA ALA A 61 -19.32 6.08 -16.86
C ALA A 61 -19.20 6.52 -15.39
N SER A 62 -18.17 6.07 -14.67
CA SER A 62 -17.93 6.43 -13.27
C SER A 62 -17.12 7.72 -13.09
N CYS A 63 -16.80 8.41 -14.19
CA CYS A 63 -15.92 9.57 -14.17
C CYS A 63 -16.68 10.88 -13.94
N SER A 64 -16.08 11.74 -13.14
CA SER A 64 -16.55 13.12 -12.89
C SER A 64 -15.38 14.09 -12.99
N ALA A 65 -15.65 15.37 -13.25
CA ALA A 65 -14.63 16.41 -13.27
C ALA A 65 -13.93 16.51 -11.90
N SER A 66 -12.59 16.54 -11.90
CA SER A 66 -11.79 16.78 -10.66
C SER A 66 -11.72 18.27 -10.33
N GLY A 67 -11.92 19.14 -11.30
CA GLY A 67 -11.66 20.58 -11.20
C GLY A 67 -10.26 20.98 -11.66
N ASP A 68 -9.37 20.02 -11.85
CA ASP A 68 -8.00 20.28 -12.32
C ASP A 68 -7.96 20.46 -13.83
N THR A 69 -7.08 21.35 -14.29
CA THR A 69 -6.88 21.68 -15.71
C THR A 69 -5.39 21.76 -16.04
N GLY A 70 -5.11 21.79 -17.36
CA GLY A 70 -3.73 21.89 -17.85
C GLY A 70 -3.09 20.55 -18.16
N SER A 71 -1.80 20.60 -18.57
CA SER A 71 -1.08 19.46 -19.13
C SER A 71 -0.48 18.51 -18.10
N SER A 72 -0.68 18.76 -16.79
CA SER A 72 -0.19 17.89 -15.72
C SER A 72 -1.14 17.87 -14.52
N LEU A 73 -1.12 16.76 -13.77
CA LEU A 73 -1.87 16.55 -12.54
C LEU A 73 -0.98 15.91 -11.49
N LEU A 74 -0.83 16.57 -10.34
CA LEU A 74 -0.20 15.97 -9.16
C LEU A 74 -1.23 15.12 -8.41
N LEU A 75 -0.96 13.82 -8.29
CA LEU A 75 -1.85 12.89 -7.58
C LEU A 75 -1.74 13.08 -6.07
N SER A 76 -2.86 13.30 -5.43
CA SER A 76 -3.00 13.51 -3.98
C SER A 76 -3.45 12.24 -3.26
N ALA A 77 -3.43 12.24 -1.92
CA ALA A 77 -4.01 11.16 -1.12
C ALA A 77 -5.52 10.97 -1.40
N GLY A 78 -6.23 12.03 -1.80
CA GLY A 78 -7.64 11.98 -2.17
C GLY A 78 -7.92 11.21 -3.46
N ASP A 79 -6.88 10.92 -4.27
CA ASP A 79 -6.99 10.17 -5.52
C ASP A 79 -6.73 8.67 -5.35
N TYR A 80 -6.31 8.24 -4.15
CA TYR A 80 -6.06 6.83 -3.86
C TYR A 80 -7.26 5.95 -4.23
N GLY A 81 -7.01 4.85 -4.91
CA GLY A 81 -8.02 3.90 -5.39
C GLY A 81 -8.83 4.36 -6.60
N LYS A 82 -8.69 5.61 -7.03
CA LYS A 82 -9.41 6.15 -8.20
C LYS A 82 -8.66 5.89 -9.49
N TRP A 83 -9.38 5.99 -10.59
CA TRP A 83 -8.87 6.02 -11.94
C TRP A 83 -8.88 7.44 -12.47
N ILE A 84 -7.92 7.79 -13.31
CA ILE A 84 -7.71 9.14 -13.82
C ILE A 84 -7.77 9.11 -15.35
N ARG A 85 -8.40 10.14 -15.94
CA ARG A 85 -8.32 10.41 -17.38
C ARG A 85 -8.35 11.90 -17.65
N VAL A 86 -8.03 12.26 -18.89
CA VAL A 86 -8.14 13.63 -19.40
C VAL A 86 -9.26 13.71 -20.42
N VAL A 87 -9.97 14.83 -20.39
CA VAL A 87 -10.81 15.34 -21.47
C VAL A 87 -10.04 16.44 -22.16
N GLU A 88 -9.73 16.27 -23.43
CA GLU A 88 -9.22 17.34 -24.27
C GLU A 88 -10.38 17.95 -25.05
N THR A 89 -10.49 19.27 -24.99
CA THR A 89 -11.42 20.05 -25.81
C THR A 89 -10.62 20.84 -26.82
N ALA A 90 -10.76 20.48 -28.08
CA ALA A 90 -10.23 21.24 -29.21
C ALA A 90 -11.29 22.19 -29.73
N SER A 91 -10.95 23.45 -29.92
CA SER A 91 -11.90 24.47 -30.33
C SER A 91 -11.29 25.53 -31.23
N ASN A 92 -12.15 26.14 -32.06
CA ASN A 92 -11.88 27.37 -32.80
C ASN A 92 -13.09 28.29 -32.70
N ALA A 93 -13.22 29.32 -33.55
CA ALA A 93 -14.30 30.26 -33.51
C ALA A 93 -15.66 29.66 -33.99
N ASP A 94 -15.61 28.57 -34.74
CA ASP A 94 -16.81 27.98 -35.38
C ASP A 94 -17.31 26.70 -34.72
N ASP A 95 -16.36 25.89 -34.14
CA ASP A 95 -16.66 24.54 -33.67
C ASP A 95 -15.81 24.15 -32.44
N SER A 96 -16.29 23.15 -31.73
CA SER A 96 -15.54 22.50 -30.67
C SER A 96 -15.85 21.00 -30.60
N ALA A 97 -14.80 20.21 -30.35
CA ALA A 97 -14.91 18.76 -30.19
C ALA A 97 -14.12 18.28 -28.99
N THR A 98 -14.53 17.17 -28.39
CA THR A 98 -13.88 16.58 -27.21
C THR A 98 -13.37 15.18 -27.49
N ALA A 99 -12.24 14.84 -26.89
CA ALA A 99 -11.71 13.48 -26.86
C ALA A 99 -11.26 13.11 -25.44
N PHE A 100 -11.28 11.82 -25.14
CA PHE A 100 -10.90 11.29 -23.83
C PHE A 100 -9.66 10.42 -23.96
N SER A 101 -8.76 10.56 -22.99
CA SER A 101 -7.67 9.60 -22.86
C SER A 101 -8.17 8.24 -22.39
N ALA A 102 -7.33 7.21 -22.52
CA ALA A 102 -7.47 5.98 -21.74
C ALA A 102 -7.45 6.30 -20.24
N LEU A 103 -8.05 5.41 -19.43
CA LEU A 103 -8.01 5.45 -17.98
C LEU A 103 -6.65 4.98 -17.49
N VAL A 104 -6.07 5.71 -16.52
CA VAL A 104 -4.83 5.36 -15.82
C VAL A 104 -5.18 5.10 -14.35
N GLY A 105 -4.71 4.01 -13.78
CA GLY A 105 -4.98 3.64 -12.40
C GLY A 105 -5.21 2.14 -12.21
N PRO A 106 -5.71 1.73 -11.03
CA PRO A 106 -6.07 2.62 -9.92
C PRO A 106 -4.84 3.33 -9.34
N VAL A 107 -5.04 4.55 -8.82
CA VAL A 107 -3.98 5.28 -8.12
C VAL A 107 -3.61 4.53 -6.86
N SER A 108 -2.33 4.20 -6.70
CA SER A 108 -1.79 3.46 -5.57
C SER A 108 -0.98 4.36 -4.64
N GLN A 109 -0.61 3.84 -3.47
CA GLN A 109 0.21 4.53 -2.48
C GLN A 109 1.21 3.56 -1.88
N LEU A 110 2.45 3.99 -1.63
CA LEU A 110 3.42 3.22 -0.86
C LEU A 110 2.92 3.01 0.57
N PRO A 111 3.05 1.79 1.12
CA PRO A 111 2.66 1.56 2.50
C PRO A 111 3.52 2.37 3.47
N ALA A 112 2.89 2.89 4.53
CA ALA A 112 3.55 3.53 5.64
C ALA A 112 3.02 2.95 6.95
N ASN A 113 3.92 2.58 7.86
CA ASN A 113 3.55 2.11 9.19
C ASN A 113 3.22 3.30 10.10
N SER A 114 2.05 3.31 10.70
CA SER A 114 1.59 4.35 11.64
C SER A 114 1.60 3.89 13.11
N VAL A 115 1.45 2.57 13.34
CA VAL A 115 1.61 1.95 14.66
C VAL A 115 2.49 0.72 14.47
N ALA A 116 3.60 0.65 15.17
CA ALA A 116 4.55 -0.46 15.05
C ALA A 116 3.90 -1.81 15.38
N PRO A 117 4.34 -2.90 14.73
CA PRO A 117 4.03 -4.26 15.17
C PRO A 117 4.42 -4.47 16.63
N SER A 118 3.76 -5.41 17.32
CA SER A 118 4.09 -5.76 18.69
C SER A 118 4.05 -7.26 18.91
N VAL A 119 4.77 -7.72 19.93
CA VAL A 119 4.79 -9.12 20.39
C VAL A 119 4.38 -9.14 21.85
N SER A 120 3.56 -10.12 22.22
CA SER A 120 3.10 -10.39 23.58
C SER A 120 3.21 -11.88 23.88
N GLY A 121 3.26 -12.22 25.17
CA GLY A 121 3.44 -13.58 25.66
C GLY A 121 4.71 -13.72 26.48
N THR A 122 4.92 -14.90 27.11
CA THR A 122 6.12 -15.21 27.90
C THR A 122 7.21 -15.72 26.97
N ALA A 123 8.40 -15.11 27.04
CA ALA A 123 9.56 -15.54 26.27
C ALA A 123 10.25 -16.73 26.98
N GLU A 124 9.69 -17.92 26.79
CA GLU A 124 10.15 -19.17 27.37
C GLU A 124 9.91 -20.32 26.39
N VAL A 125 10.82 -21.26 26.31
CA VAL A 125 10.70 -22.44 25.42
C VAL A 125 9.41 -23.21 25.76
N GLY A 126 8.63 -23.55 24.73
CA GLY A 126 7.33 -24.22 24.88
C GLY A 126 6.15 -23.25 25.01
N GLN A 127 6.37 -21.98 25.29
CA GLN A 127 5.33 -20.94 25.31
C GLN A 127 5.06 -20.37 23.92
N THR A 128 3.86 -19.80 23.74
CA THR A 128 3.45 -19.21 22.47
C THR A 128 3.46 -17.68 22.56
N LEU A 129 4.20 -17.05 21.65
CA LEU A 129 4.14 -15.61 21.43
C LEU A 129 3.01 -15.28 20.45
N THR A 130 2.33 -14.14 20.71
CA THR A 130 1.30 -13.59 19.82
C THR A 130 1.78 -12.27 19.26
N GLY A 131 1.62 -12.09 17.95
CA GLY A 131 2.02 -10.91 17.22
C GLY A 131 0.83 -10.04 16.82
N SER A 132 0.99 -8.72 16.94
CA SER A 132 0.11 -7.72 16.33
C SER A 132 0.82 -7.08 15.15
N GLN A 133 0.10 -6.93 14.03
CA GLN A 133 0.65 -6.35 12.82
C GLN A 133 0.81 -4.81 12.86
N GLY A 134 0.32 -4.17 13.92
CA GLY A 134 0.26 -2.71 13.99
C GLY A 134 -0.77 -2.10 13.05
N SER A 135 -0.55 -0.84 12.65
CA SER A 135 -1.45 -0.12 11.73
C SER A 135 -0.65 0.42 10.54
N TRP A 136 -1.28 0.39 9.37
CA TRP A 136 -0.66 0.77 8.11
C TRP A 136 -1.57 1.69 7.29
N THR A 137 -0.96 2.52 6.46
CA THR A 137 -1.65 3.37 5.48
C THR A 137 -1.07 3.05 4.10
N PRO A 138 -1.89 2.74 3.08
CA PRO A 138 -3.35 2.58 3.13
C PRO A 138 -3.76 1.34 3.93
N GLY A 139 -4.98 1.35 4.52
CA GLY A 139 -5.46 0.30 5.41
C GLY A 139 -5.80 -1.03 4.73
N ASP A 140 -5.83 -1.06 3.41
CA ASP A 140 -6.05 -2.24 2.56
C ASP A 140 -4.75 -2.84 2.01
N ALA A 141 -3.57 -2.39 2.48
CA ALA A 141 -2.30 -3.01 2.13
C ALA A 141 -2.29 -4.49 2.55
N ALA A 142 -1.80 -5.36 1.68
CA ALA A 142 -1.61 -6.77 2.00
C ALA A 142 -0.48 -6.92 3.02
N LEU A 143 -0.77 -7.55 4.19
CA LEU A 143 0.18 -7.72 5.28
C LEU A 143 0.71 -9.15 5.34
N ALA A 144 2.03 -9.29 5.48
CA ALA A 144 2.71 -10.57 5.67
C ALA A 144 3.60 -10.52 6.91
N ASN A 145 3.51 -11.55 7.73
CA ASN A 145 4.31 -11.73 8.95
C ASN A 145 5.57 -12.54 8.67
N GLN A 146 6.63 -12.25 9.41
CA GLN A 146 7.83 -13.07 9.54
C GLN A 146 8.39 -12.93 10.95
N TRP A 147 8.44 -14.04 11.69
CA TRP A 147 9.12 -14.08 12.98
C TRP A 147 10.64 -14.14 12.78
N LEU A 148 11.36 -13.40 13.62
CA LEU A 148 12.81 -13.26 13.58
C LEU A 148 13.41 -13.67 14.91
N ALA A 149 14.54 -14.38 14.86
CA ALA A 149 15.40 -14.66 16.01
C ALA A 149 16.64 -13.78 15.92
N CYS A 150 16.97 -13.09 17.01
CA CYS A 150 18.03 -12.11 17.09
C CYS A 150 19.04 -12.53 18.20
N SER A 151 20.33 -12.36 17.95
CA SER A 151 21.36 -12.60 18.98
C SER A 151 21.49 -11.45 19.98
N ASP A 152 21.04 -10.26 19.63
CA ASP A 152 21.01 -9.07 20.48
C ASP A 152 19.84 -8.14 20.09
N ALA A 153 19.74 -6.98 20.74
CA ALA A 153 18.62 -6.03 20.49
C ALA A 153 18.75 -5.24 19.18
N THR A 154 19.85 -5.39 18.42
CA THR A 154 20.03 -4.69 17.14
C THR A 154 19.31 -5.42 16.00
N LEU A 155 18.75 -4.67 15.03
CA LEU A 155 18.06 -5.28 13.90
C LEU A 155 19.01 -6.09 12.98
N GLY A 156 20.28 -5.70 12.94
CA GLY A 156 21.30 -6.37 12.12
C GLY A 156 21.67 -7.78 12.63
N SER A 157 21.32 -8.12 13.86
CA SER A 157 21.58 -9.43 14.47
C SER A 157 20.47 -10.45 14.25
N CYS A 158 19.41 -10.08 13.55
CA CYS A 158 18.19 -10.88 13.39
C CYS A 158 18.22 -11.70 12.10
N SER A 159 17.77 -12.94 12.19
CA SER A 159 17.53 -13.82 11.05
C SER A 159 16.10 -14.34 11.04
N ALA A 160 15.56 -14.58 9.85
CA ALA A 160 14.22 -15.13 9.70
C ALA A 160 14.14 -16.57 10.25
N ILE A 161 13.12 -16.85 11.04
CA ILE A 161 12.78 -18.21 11.45
C ILE A 161 12.01 -18.87 10.31
N GLY A 162 12.57 -19.93 9.72
CA GLY A 162 12.02 -20.59 8.55
C GLY A 162 10.58 -21.07 8.77
N GLY A 163 9.65 -20.64 7.90
CA GLY A 163 8.23 -21.02 7.96
C GLY A 163 7.40 -20.33 9.06
N ALA A 164 7.99 -19.53 9.93
CA ALA A 164 7.30 -18.82 11.00
C ALA A 164 6.64 -17.52 10.47
N THR A 165 5.47 -17.65 9.83
CA THR A 165 4.72 -16.56 9.19
C THR A 165 3.31 -16.34 9.78
N GLY A 166 2.95 -17.10 10.81
CA GLY A 166 1.64 -16.99 11.50
C GLY A 166 1.52 -15.73 12.35
N SER A 167 0.31 -15.49 12.87
CA SER A 167 0.05 -14.46 13.88
C SER A 167 0.58 -14.84 15.26
N SER A 168 0.97 -16.10 15.46
CA SER A 168 1.58 -16.61 16.67
C SER A 168 2.80 -17.47 16.33
N TYR A 169 3.70 -17.62 17.31
CA TYR A 169 4.89 -18.43 17.18
C TYR A 169 5.14 -19.22 18.47
N LEU A 170 5.24 -20.56 18.36
CA LEU A 170 5.60 -21.44 19.46
C LEU A 170 7.12 -21.47 19.60
N LEU A 171 7.64 -21.06 20.75
CA LEU A 171 9.06 -21.03 21.03
C LEU A 171 9.64 -22.44 21.12
N ALA A 172 10.65 -22.71 20.28
CA ALA A 172 11.34 -23.98 20.20
C ALA A 172 12.62 -24.01 21.06
N PRO A 173 13.17 -25.16 21.42
CA PRO A 173 14.45 -25.25 22.15
C PRO A 173 15.62 -24.49 21.48
N GLY A 174 15.60 -24.38 20.14
CA GLY A 174 16.60 -23.64 19.38
C GLY A 174 16.51 -22.12 19.52
N ASP A 175 15.48 -21.59 20.19
CA ASP A 175 15.27 -20.16 20.43
C ASP A 175 15.81 -19.70 21.79
N GLU A 176 16.23 -20.63 22.64
CA GLU A 176 16.80 -20.32 23.95
C GLU A 176 17.92 -19.28 23.85
N ALA A 177 17.93 -18.33 24.78
CA ALA A 177 18.83 -17.18 24.86
C ALA A 177 18.74 -16.18 23.68
N LYS A 178 17.84 -16.39 22.69
CA LYS A 178 17.59 -15.43 21.61
C LYS A 178 16.47 -14.46 21.97
N LEU A 179 16.48 -13.33 21.32
CA LEU A 179 15.38 -12.36 21.36
C LEU A 179 14.51 -12.56 20.11
N ILE A 180 13.20 -12.50 20.29
CA ILE A 180 12.26 -12.72 19.20
C ILE A 180 11.59 -11.41 18.80
N ARG A 181 11.41 -11.20 17.49
CA ARG A 181 10.70 -10.06 16.90
C ARG A 181 9.69 -10.54 15.86
N LEU A 182 8.71 -9.70 15.61
CA LEU A 182 7.82 -9.83 14.46
C LEU A 182 8.14 -8.74 13.44
N ARG A 183 8.50 -9.13 12.21
CA ARG A 183 8.52 -8.25 11.05
C ARG A 183 7.20 -8.36 10.32
N VAL A 184 6.59 -7.23 10.00
CA VAL A 184 5.41 -7.14 9.13
C VAL A 184 5.81 -6.40 7.87
N THR A 185 5.53 -7.01 6.72
CA THR A 185 5.70 -6.39 5.41
C THR A 185 4.34 -6.06 4.85
N ALA A 186 4.09 -4.77 4.59
CA ALA A 186 2.91 -4.28 3.90
C ALA A 186 3.22 -4.10 2.41
N THR A 187 2.30 -4.50 1.54
CA THR A 187 2.46 -4.44 0.08
C THR A 187 1.22 -3.85 -0.57
N THR A 188 1.43 -2.93 -1.50
CA THR A 188 0.43 -2.37 -2.40
C THR A 188 0.92 -2.46 -3.85
N LEU A 189 0.14 -1.98 -4.81
CA LEU A 189 0.58 -1.86 -6.21
C LEU A 189 1.75 -0.87 -6.39
N ALA A 190 1.92 0.09 -5.46
CA ALA A 190 3.03 1.05 -5.49
C ALA A 190 4.35 0.48 -4.97
N GLY A 191 4.32 -0.65 -4.25
CA GLY A 191 5.49 -1.29 -3.66
C GLY A 191 5.26 -1.81 -2.26
N SER A 192 6.35 -2.04 -1.51
CA SER A 192 6.32 -2.62 -0.17
C SER A 192 7.10 -1.78 0.83
N ALA A 193 6.68 -1.83 2.10
CA ALA A 193 7.41 -1.32 3.24
C ALA A 193 7.35 -2.34 4.39
N ALA A 194 8.35 -2.34 5.27
CA ALA A 194 8.39 -3.24 6.42
C ALA A 194 8.57 -2.47 7.72
N ALA A 195 8.00 -3.00 8.79
CA ALA A 195 8.23 -2.54 10.16
C ALA A 195 8.42 -3.75 11.09
N GLU A 196 9.09 -3.55 12.20
CA GLU A 196 9.41 -4.60 13.17
C GLU A 196 8.92 -4.20 14.56
N SER A 197 8.56 -5.22 15.35
CA SER A 197 8.24 -5.05 16.76
C SER A 197 9.50 -4.69 17.58
N ALA A 198 9.30 -4.23 18.81
CA ALA A 198 10.32 -4.37 19.84
C ALA A 198 10.73 -5.84 19.98
N ALA A 199 11.94 -6.08 20.43
CA ALA A 199 12.41 -7.44 20.78
C ALA A 199 11.73 -7.88 22.10
N THR A 200 11.53 -9.18 22.26
CA THR A 200 11.23 -9.80 23.57
C THR A 200 12.45 -9.68 24.49
N GLY A 201 12.32 -10.08 25.74
CA GLY A 201 13.46 -10.54 26.53
C GLY A 201 14.11 -11.77 25.90
N ALA A 202 15.29 -12.16 26.38
CA ALA A 202 15.90 -13.43 25.99
C ALA A 202 14.93 -14.58 26.35
N VAL A 203 14.77 -15.52 25.39
CA VAL A 203 13.95 -16.70 25.62
C VAL A 203 14.58 -17.55 26.74
N ALA A 204 13.82 -17.75 27.82
CA ALA A 204 14.23 -18.61 28.93
C ALA A 204 14.19 -20.09 28.53
N PRO A 205 14.98 -20.97 29.16
CA PRO A 205 14.76 -22.41 29.05
C PRO A 205 13.33 -22.76 29.50
N PRO A 206 12.83 -23.94 29.13
CA PRO A 206 11.54 -24.39 29.64
C PRO A 206 11.56 -24.47 31.16
N ASP A 207 10.46 -24.06 31.77
CA ASP A 207 10.33 -24.25 33.22
C ASP A 207 10.54 -25.74 33.54
N PRO A 208 11.40 -26.07 34.53
CA PRO A 208 11.55 -27.47 34.95
C PRO A 208 10.18 -28.03 35.29
N ALA A 209 9.95 -29.30 34.94
CA ALA A 209 8.70 -29.97 35.21
C ALA A 209 8.23 -29.70 36.65
N ASP A 210 7.00 -29.23 36.79
CA ASP A 210 6.26 -29.04 38.04
C ASP A 210 5.03 -29.95 37.93
N ALA A 211 5.22 -31.19 38.32
CA ALA A 211 4.26 -32.28 38.07
C ALA A 211 2.97 -32.15 38.87
N ASP A 212 2.99 -31.42 39.99
CA ASP A 212 1.83 -31.23 40.86
C ASP A 212 1.28 -29.80 40.80
N GLY A 213 1.97 -28.86 40.14
CA GLY A 213 1.48 -27.50 39.86
C GLY A 213 1.51 -26.57 41.04
N ASP A 214 2.37 -26.81 42.05
CA ASP A 214 2.47 -25.96 43.24
C ASP A 214 3.42 -24.75 43.06
N GLY A 215 4.09 -24.63 41.93
CA GLY A 215 5.02 -23.57 41.58
C GLY A 215 6.46 -23.82 41.98
N ILE A 216 6.78 -25.03 42.48
CA ILE A 216 8.15 -25.48 42.77
C ILE A 216 8.54 -26.52 41.72
N PRO A 217 9.59 -26.29 40.92
CA PRO A 217 10.03 -27.29 39.93
C PRO A 217 10.36 -28.63 40.59
N ASP A 218 9.97 -29.75 39.98
CA ASP A 218 10.22 -31.13 40.44
C ASP A 218 11.66 -31.36 40.93
N ALA A 219 12.64 -30.73 40.29
CA ALA A 219 14.06 -30.84 40.66
C ALA A 219 14.41 -30.13 41.97
N SER A 220 13.58 -29.21 42.45
CA SER A 220 13.74 -28.43 43.68
C SER A 220 12.67 -28.73 44.72
N ASP A 221 11.69 -29.53 44.33
CA ASP A 221 10.56 -29.94 45.16
C ASP A 221 10.89 -31.23 45.93
N ALA A 222 10.59 -31.22 47.23
CA ALA A 222 10.76 -32.39 48.12
C ALA A 222 9.73 -33.49 47.84
N CYS A 223 8.57 -33.14 47.27
CA CYS A 223 7.46 -34.03 46.98
C CYS A 223 6.81 -33.76 45.60
N PRO A 224 7.56 -33.97 44.47
CA PRO A 224 7.16 -33.50 43.16
C PRO A 224 5.85 -34.09 42.56
N ALA A 225 5.05 -34.76 43.30
CA ALA A 225 3.76 -35.30 42.90
C ALA A 225 2.63 -34.95 43.90
N VAL A 226 2.86 -34.01 44.84
CA VAL A 226 1.89 -33.65 45.90
C VAL A 226 1.77 -32.12 46.01
N ALA A 227 0.78 -31.55 45.29
CA ALA A 227 0.54 -30.12 45.28
C ALA A 227 0.31 -29.56 46.70
N GLY A 228 0.96 -28.46 47.05
CA GLY A 228 0.73 -27.67 48.25
C GLY A 228 1.53 -28.05 49.49
N ASP A 229 2.63 -28.81 49.34
CA ASP A 229 3.58 -29.05 50.43
C ASP A 229 4.71 -28.03 50.48
N GLY A 230 4.63 -26.97 49.69
CA GLY A 230 5.54 -25.83 49.68
C GLY A 230 5.60 -25.11 51.03
N ARG A 231 6.55 -25.46 51.84
CA ARG A 231 6.91 -24.81 53.10
C ARG A 231 8.34 -24.31 53.09
#